data_002e906b85c6b737176c3858b06dd607
#
_entry.id   002e906b85c6b737176c3858b06dd607
#
_cell.length_a   1.000
_cell.length_b   1.000
_cell.length_c   1.000
_cell.angle_alpha   90.00
_cell.angle_beta   90.00
_cell.angle_gamma   90.00
#
_symmetry.space_group_name_H-M   'P 1'
#
loop_
_entity.id
_entity.type
_entity.pdbx_description
1 polymer ?
#
loop_
_entity_poly.entity_id
_entity_poly.type
_entity_poly.pdbx_seq_one_letter_code
_entity_poly.pdbx_strand_id
1 'polypeptide(L)'
;FFENFKNMKNAPALVLKTSSATFSVIDRTEIIKKIEGLRRSVDGETPNVYLMHGDLNPEEMNALYNHPKMKAMVSFTKGEGYGRPLAEFARTGKPVLVSNWSGHVDFINPKYHILLPGKLTPVHKSAQSKGMINEGTSWFTVDYAMAGGIMKEVHKNYKKYAEKSRGSGHYMKTEFGL
;
A
#
# COMPACT_ATOMS: atom_id res chain seq x y z
N PHE A 1 0.46 -7.44 7.82
CA PHE A 1 1.66 -7.92 7.14
C PHE A 1 2.40 -8.95 8.00
N PHE A 2 2.80 -8.63 9.22
CA PHE A 2 3.55 -9.54 10.11
C PHE A 2 2.85 -10.89 10.26
N GLU A 3 1.58 -10.91 10.69
CA GLU A 3 0.78 -12.13 10.84
C GLU A 3 0.71 -12.99 9.57
N ASN A 4 0.67 -12.35 8.41
CA ASN A 4 0.55 -13.07 7.15
C ASN A 4 1.83 -13.73 6.67
N PHE A 5 2.98 -13.21 7.09
CA PHE A 5 4.28 -13.65 6.59
C PHE A 5 5.23 -14.13 7.70
N LYS A 6 4.75 -14.28 8.95
CA LYS A 6 5.53 -14.83 10.05
C LYS A 6 5.97 -16.28 9.76
N ASN A 7 7.12 -16.65 10.28
CA ASN A 7 7.70 -18.00 10.17
C ASN A 7 7.91 -18.47 8.73
N MET A 8 7.93 -17.57 7.76
CA MET A 8 8.12 -17.90 6.35
C MET A 8 9.60 -17.74 5.98
N LYS A 9 10.28 -18.83 5.59
CA LYS A 9 11.71 -18.82 5.24
C LYS A 9 12.09 -17.76 4.19
N ASN A 10 11.24 -17.54 3.20
CA ASN A 10 11.44 -16.56 2.13
C ASN A 10 10.36 -15.47 2.20
N ALA A 11 10.12 -14.91 3.38
CA ALA A 11 9.15 -13.84 3.55
C ALA A 11 9.51 -12.61 2.70
N PRO A 12 8.54 -11.93 2.12
CA PRO A 12 8.79 -10.63 1.49
C PRO A 12 9.15 -9.60 2.55
N ALA A 13 9.93 -8.59 2.18
CA ALA A 13 10.10 -7.40 3.00
C ALA A 13 9.06 -6.34 2.66
N LEU A 14 8.68 -5.53 3.64
CA LEU A 14 7.87 -4.34 3.44
C LEU A 14 8.76 -3.10 3.46
N VAL A 15 8.67 -2.27 2.42
CA VAL A 15 9.20 -0.90 2.44
C VAL A 15 8.04 0.04 2.73
N LEU A 16 8.08 0.69 3.87
CA LEU A 16 7.08 1.64 4.32
C LEU A 16 7.59 3.06 4.09
N LYS A 17 7.13 3.72 3.03
CA LYS A 17 7.39 5.12 2.76
C LYS A 17 6.29 5.94 3.43
N THR A 18 6.61 6.58 4.52
CA THR A 18 5.62 7.34 5.31
C THR A 18 6.28 8.40 6.17
N SER A 19 5.48 9.39 6.52
CA SER A 19 5.73 10.39 7.57
C SER A 19 4.42 10.64 8.31
N SER A 20 4.46 11.25 9.49
CA SER A 20 3.26 11.81 10.12
C SER A 20 3.06 13.27 9.63
N ALA A 21 2.87 14.19 10.57
CA ALA A 21 2.68 15.60 10.24
C ALA A 21 3.97 16.33 9.82
N THR A 22 5.13 15.77 10.16
CA THR A 22 6.44 16.37 9.88
C THR A 22 7.46 15.32 9.47
N PHE A 23 8.64 15.76 9.01
CA PHE A 23 9.79 14.88 8.76
C PHE A 23 10.81 14.95 9.90
N SER A 24 10.38 15.25 11.12
CA SER A 24 11.25 15.38 12.27
C SER A 24 11.80 14.03 12.75
N VAL A 25 12.91 14.07 13.48
CA VAL A 25 13.49 12.88 14.13
C VAL A 25 12.52 12.28 15.15
N ILE A 26 11.72 13.12 15.82
CA ILE A 26 10.69 12.68 16.78
C ILE A 26 9.63 11.86 16.05
N ASP A 27 9.11 12.37 14.94
CA ASP A 27 8.14 11.69 14.11
C ASP A 27 8.63 10.32 13.64
N ARG A 28 9.86 10.27 13.11
CA ARG A 28 10.52 9.02 12.71
C ARG A 28 10.60 8.02 13.88
N THR A 29 10.98 8.50 15.07
CA THR A 29 11.11 7.66 16.27
C THR A 29 9.77 7.08 16.70
N GLU A 30 8.69 7.86 16.62
CA GLU A 30 7.34 7.39 16.93
C GLU A 30 6.85 6.31 15.96
N ILE A 31 7.11 6.49 14.66
CA ILE A 31 6.78 5.48 13.66
C ILE A 31 7.54 4.18 13.92
N ILE A 32 8.84 4.26 14.22
CA ILE A 32 9.66 3.08 14.58
C ILE A 32 9.09 2.37 15.81
N LYS A 33 8.74 3.11 16.87
CA LYS A 33 8.14 2.52 18.08
C LYS A 33 6.82 1.79 17.77
N LYS A 34 5.98 2.35 16.89
CA LYS A 34 4.75 1.69 16.44
C LYS A 34 5.03 0.38 15.68
N ILE A 35 5.99 0.39 14.76
CA ILE A 35 6.40 -0.81 14.00
C ILE A 35 6.92 -1.88 14.97
N GLU A 36 7.80 -1.51 15.90
CA GLU A 36 8.36 -2.42 16.91
C GLU A 36 7.27 -2.97 17.86
N GLY A 37 6.32 -2.13 18.28
CA GLY A 37 5.16 -2.55 19.08
C GLY A 37 4.33 -3.61 18.36
N LEU A 38 4.01 -3.38 17.08
CA LEU A 38 3.29 -4.34 16.25
C LEU A 38 4.09 -5.63 16.03
N ARG A 39 5.41 -5.52 15.85
CA ARG A 39 6.29 -6.69 15.72
C ARG A 39 6.23 -7.58 16.97
N ARG A 40 6.32 -6.98 18.16
CA ARG A 40 6.27 -7.71 19.45
C ARG A 40 4.92 -8.32 19.76
N SER A 41 3.83 -7.84 19.15
CA SER A 41 2.49 -8.40 19.33
C SER A 41 2.23 -9.66 18.51
N VAL A 42 3.20 -10.07 17.70
CA VAL A 42 3.09 -11.25 16.82
C VAL A 42 4.07 -12.32 17.28
N ASP A 43 3.57 -13.51 17.55
CA ASP A 43 4.40 -14.66 17.94
C ASP A 43 5.17 -15.22 16.73
N GLY A 44 6.44 -15.51 16.92
CA GLY A 44 7.31 -16.12 15.92
C GLY A 44 8.17 -15.11 15.15
N GLU A 45 8.93 -15.61 14.18
CA GLU A 45 9.78 -14.78 13.33
C GLU A 45 8.97 -13.91 12.39
N THR A 46 9.17 -12.60 12.44
CA THR A 46 8.46 -11.65 11.60
C THR A 46 9.32 -11.20 10.41
N PRO A 47 8.69 -10.89 9.26
CA PRO A 47 9.40 -10.39 8.09
C PRO A 47 10.02 -8.99 8.34
N ASN A 48 11.00 -8.64 7.53
CA ASN A 48 11.65 -7.33 7.60
C ASN A 48 10.71 -6.20 7.17
N VAL A 49 10.76 -5.09 7.90
CA VAL A 49 10.12 -3.82 7.54
C VAL A 49 11.19 -2.74 7.52
N TYR A 50 11.28 -2.03 6.41
CA TYR A 50 12.19 -0.91 6.20
C TYR A 50 11.39 0.39 6.17
N LEU A 51 11.69 1.32 7.05
CA LEU A 51 11.08 2.64 7.06
C LEU A 51 11.88 3.60 6.19
N MET A 52 11.23 4.17 5.18
CA MET A 52 11.72 5.31 4.42
C MET A 52 10.98 6.56 4.90
N HIS A 53 11.61 7.31 5.80
CA HIS A 53 11.07 8.54 6.38
C HIS A 53 11.75 9.75 5.73
N GLY A 54 10.98 10.78 5.41
CA GLY A 54 11.46 11.97 4.72
C GLY A 54 10.97 12.06 3.28
N ASP A 55 11.33 13.13 2.60
CA ASP A 55 11.01 13.32 1.19
C ASP A 55 12.01 12.63 0.28
N LEU A 56 11.53 12.20 -0.86
CA LEU A 56 12.30 11.78 -2.02
C LEU A 56 11.94 12.70 -3.18
N ASN A 57 12.94 13.11 -3.94
CA ASN A 57 12.69 13.84 -5.16
C ASN A 57 12.09 12.92 -6.24
N PRO A 58 11.57 13.48 -7.37
CA PRO A 58 10.92 12.66 -8.41
C PRO A 58 11.82 11.56 -8.99
N GLU A 59 13.12 11.82 -9.15
CA GLU A 59 14.10 10.87 -9.67
C GLU A 59 14.32 9.71 -8.69
N GLU A 60 14.44 10.00 -7.41
CA GLU A 60 14.56 9.00 -6.34
C GLU A 60 13.30 8.15 -6.22
N MET A 61 12.11 8.76 -6.30
CA MET A 61 10.84 8.04 -6.30
C MET A 61 10.73 7.13 -7.52
N ASN A 62 11.10 7.62 -8.71
CA ASN A 62 11.13 6.81 -9.92
C ASN A 62 12.11 5.64 -9.79
N ALA A 63 13.31 5.89 -9.27
CA ALA A 63 14.30 4.84 -9.01
C ALA A 63 13.79 3.79 -8.03
N LEU A 64 13.13 4.22 -6.95
CA LEU A 64 12.51 3.32 -5.97
C LEU A 64 11.45 2.43 -6.62
N TYR A 65 10.49 3.02 -7.35
CA TYR A 65 9.41 2.26 -7.98
C TYR A 65 9.93 1.28 -9.04
N ASN A 66 10.94 1.66 -9.80
CA ASN A 66 11.54 0.79 -10.84
C ASN A 66 12.56 -0.21 -10.27
N HIS A 67 13.00 -0.07 -9.02
CA HIS A 67 14.00 -0.95 -8.44
C HIS A 67 13.60 -2.44 -8.59
N PRO A 68 14.50 -3.35 -9.04
CA PRO A 68 14.15 -4.73 -9.34
C PRO A 68 13.67 -5.55 -8.13
N LYS A 69 14.03 -5.15 -6.91
CA LYS A 69 13.52 -5.77 -5.68
C LYS A 69 12.14 -5.26 -5.25
N MET A 70 11.67 -4.12 -5.78
CA MET A 70 10.31 -3.65 -5.57
C MET A 70 9.36 -4.45 -6.47
N LYS A 71 8.58 -5.33 -5.85
CA LYS A 71 7.77 -6.31 -6.57
C LYS A 71 6.31 -5.89 -6.74
N ALA A 72 5.75 -5.27 -5.73
CA ALA A 72 4.35 -4.83 -5.74
C ALA A 72 4.16 -3.61 -4.85
N MET A 73 3.12 -2.85 -5.11
CA MET A 73 2.63 -1.80 -4.21
C MET A 73 1.35 -2.26 -3.53
N VAL A 74 1.25 -1.99 -2.23
CA VAL A 74 0.05 -2.29 -1.44
C VAL A 74 -0.42 -1.02 -0.75
N SER A 75 -1.70 -0.67 -0.92
CA SER A 75 -2.30 0.47 -0.24
C SER A 75 -3.70 0.12 0.29
N PHE A 76 -3.93 0.35 1.57
CA PHE A 76 -5.23 0.23 2.22
C PHE A 76 -5.81 1.62 2.48
N THR A 77 -5.69 2.50 1.48
CA THR A 77 -6.20 3.85 1.61
C THR A 77 -7.71 3.85 1.92
N LYS A 78 -8.12 4.79 2.74
CA LYS A 78 -9.53 5.01 3.12
C LYS A 78 -10.31 5.78 2.04
N GLY A 79 -9.60 6.47 1.18
CA GLY A 79 -10.07 7.23 0.03
C GLY A 79 -8.93 8.07 -0.53
N GLU A 80 -8.95 8.25 -1.83
CA GLU A 80 -7.99 9.07 -2.57
C GLU A 80 -8.76 10.00 -3.51
N GLY A 81 -8.34 11.23 -3.61
CA GLY A 81 -8.84 12.11 -4.67
C GLY A 81 -8.46 11.55 -6.04
N TYR A 82 -7.17 11.40 -6.27
CA TYR A 82 -6.61 10.75 -7.47
C TYR A 82 -5.74 9.55 -7.12
N GLY A 83 -4.80 9.69 -6.18
CA GLY A 83 -3.87 8.62 -5.81
C GLY A 83 -2.62 8.63 -6.70
N ARG A 84 -1.97 9.78 -6.85
CA ARG A 84 -0.77 9.94 -7.68
C ARG A 84 0.30 8.87 -7.46
N PRO A 85 0.67 8.47 -6.23
CA PRO A 85 1.65 7.39 -6.02
C PRO A 85 1.22 6.05 -6.62
N LEU A 86 -0.07 5.75 -6.62
CA LEU A 86 -0.63 4.54 -7.22
C LEU A 86 -0.51 4.58 -8.75
N ALA A 87 -0.81 5.73 -9.36
CA ALA A 87 -0.69 5.94 -10.80
C ALA A 87 0.77 5.80 -11.26
N GLU A 88 1.68 6.47 -10.56
CA GLU A 88 3.12 6.41 -10.84
C GLU A 88 3.67 4.97 -10.72
N PHE A 89 3.26 4.23 -9.69
CA PHE A 89 3.69 2.84 -9.54
C PHE A 89 3.07 1.92 -10.61
N ALA A 90 1.79 2.11 -10.95
CA ALA A 90 1.12 1.33 -11.99
C ALA A 90 1.82 1.44 -13.36
N ARG A 91 2.45 2.59 -13.65
CA ARG A 91 3.28 2.77 -14.85
C ARG A 91 4.45 1.82 -14.95
N THR A 92 4.98 1.33 -13.84
CA THR A 92 6.10 0.37 -13.85
C THR A 92 5.72 -1.01 -14.39
N GLY A 93 4.44 -1.28 -14.62
CA GLY A 93 3.95 -2.59 -15.02
C GLY A 93 4.04 -3.65 -13.94
N LYS A 94 4.19 -3.25 -12.67
CA LYS A 94 4.22 -4.14 -11.51
C LYS A 94 2.84 -4.22 -10.84
N PRO A 95 2.53 -5.29 -10.09
CA PRO A 95 1.25 -5.44 -9.41
C PRO A 95 0.98 -4.32 -8.40
N VAL A 96 -0.22 -3.75 -8.44
CA VAL A 96 -0.78 -2.87 -7.42
C VAL A 96 -1.94 -3.59 -6.74
N LEU A 97 -1.94 -3.62 -5.41
CA LEU A 97 -3.00 -4.13 -4.56
C LEU A 97 -3.57 -2.94 -3.78
N VAL A 98 -4.80 -2.56 -4.04
CA VAL A 98 -5.36 -1.33 -3.46
C VAL A 98 -6.84 -1.48 -3.15
N SER A 99 -7.34 -0.71 -2.18
CA SER A 99 -8.76 -0.68 -1.82
C SER A 99 -9.65 -0.44 -3.05
N ASN A 100 -10.76 -1.17 -3.16
CA ASN A 100 -11.74 -1.02 -4.25
C ASN A 100 -12.71 0.14 -3.96
N TRP A 101 -12.17 1.36 -3.84
CA TRP A 101 -12.97 2.52 -3.47
C TRP A 101 -12.26 3.84 -3.79
N SER A 102 -13.02 4.84 -4.29
CA SER A 102 -12.57 6.21 -4.48
C SER A 102 -11.78 6.44 -5.78
N GLY A 103 -11.22 7.64 -6.00
CA GLY A 103 -10.75 8.11 -7.30
C GLY A 103 -9.72 7.27 -8.03
N HIS A 104 -8.90 6.50 -7.32
CA HIS A 104 -7.92 5.64 -8.00
C HIS A 104 -8.52 4.44 -8.74
N VAL A 105 -9.78 4.07 -8.49
CA VAL A 105 -10.44 2.98 -9.25
C VAL A 105 -10.70 3.35 -10.70
N ASP A 106 -10.66 4.63 -11.03
CA ASP A 106 -10.83 5.10 -12.40
C ASP A 106 -9.67 4.66 -13.32
N PHE A 107 -8.46 4.53 -12.77
CA PHE A 107 -7.28 4.14 -13.54
C PHE A 107 -6.66 2.80 -13.11
N ILE A 108 -6.92 2.32 -11.89
CA ILE A 108 -6.46 0.98 -11.46
C ILE A 108 -7.38 -0.09 -12.04
N ASN A 109 -7.05 -0.51 -13.26
CA ASN A 109 -7.85 -1.48 -13.99
C ASN A 109 -7.63 -2.90 -13.46
N PRO A 110 -8.70 -3.65 -13.07
CA PRO A 110 -8.60 -5.02 -12.55
C PRO A 110 -8.05 -6.03 -13.57
N LYS A 111 -8.00 -5.67 -14.85
CA LYS A 111 -7.29 -6.46 -15.87
C LYS A 111 -5.80 -6.60 -15.54
N TYR A 112 -5.19 -5.57 -14.95
CA TYR A 112 -3.76 -5.50 -14.66
C TYR A 112 -3.44 -5.61 -13.16
N HIS A 113 -4.33 -5.13 -12.31
CA HIS A 113 -4.09 -4.94 -10.87
C HIS A 113 -5.10 -5.70 -10.02
N ILE A 114 -5.02 -5.55 -8.71
CA ILE A 114 -5.89 -6.21 -7.74
C ILE A 114 -6.62 -5.15 -6.91
N LEU A 115 -7.94 -5.12 -7.02
CA LEU A 115 -8.79 -4.32 -6.17
C LEU A 115 -9.17 -5.15 -4.93
N LEU A 116 -8.79 -4.66 -3.76
CA LEU A 116 -9.02 -5.32 -2.49
C LEU A 116 -10.45 -5.08 -2.01
N PRO A 117 -11.19 -6.13 -1.67
CA PRO A 117 -12.56 -5.98 -1.19
C PRO A 117 -12.61 -5.31 0.18
N GLY A 118 -13.75 -4.70 0.48
CA GLY A 118 -14.00 -4.04 1.74
C GLY A 118 -15.39 -3.44 1.77
N LYS A 119 -15.64 -2.60 2.74
CA LYS A 119 -16.92 -1.91 2.91
C LYS A 119 -16.76 -0.54 3.56
N LEU A 120 -17.75 0.32 3.39
CA LEU A 120 -17.85 1.56 4.16
C LEU A 120 -18.16 1.22 5.62
N THR A 121 -17.36 1.78 6.52
CA THR A 121 -17.52 1.63 7.97
C THR A 121 -17.55 3.01 8.62
N PRO A 122 -18.38 3.23 9.65
CA PRO A 122 -18.37 4.48 10.40
C PRO A 122 -16.98 4.79 10.94
N VAL A 123 -16.60 6.05 10.89
CA VAL A 123 -15.32 6.51 11.45
C VAL A 123 -15.41 6.45 12.97
N HIS A 124 -14.45 5.75 13.60
CA HIS A 124 -14.38 5.67 15.05
C HIS A 124 -14.20 7.07 15.68
N LYS A 125 -14.84 7.31 16.82
CA LYS A 125 -14.81 8.63 17.50
C LYS A 125 -13.38 9.16 17.73
N SER A 126 -12.41 8.28 18.03
CA SER A 126 -11.01 8.68 18.25
C SER A 126 -10.29 9.19 16.99
N ALA A 127 -10.83 8.94 15.81
CA ALA A 127 -10.28 9.41 14.53
C ALA A 127 -11.07 10.60 13.97
N GLN A 128 -12.12 11.05 14.65
CA GLN A 128 -12.88 12.22 14.26
C GLN A 128 -12.12 13.49 14.61
N SER A 129 -12.16 14.47 13.74
CA SER A 129 -11.53 15.79 13.91
C SER A 129 -12.44 16.85 13.33
N LYS A 130 -12.87 17.78 14.18
CA LYS A 130 -13.79 18.86 13.80
C LYS A 130 -13.27 19.63 12.58
N GLY A 131 -14.09 19.75 11.55
CA GLY A 131 -13.75 20.41 10.30
C GLY A 131 -13.00 19.55 9.27
N MET A 132 -12.54 18.35 9.65
CA MET A 132 -11.88 17.41 8.74
C MET A 132 -12.65 16.09 8.61
N ILE A 133 -12.91 15.43 9.75
CA ILE A 133 -13.65 14.16 9.79
C ILE A 133 -14.79 14.33 10.80
N ASN A 134 -15.96 14.67 10.31
CA ASN A 134 -17.12 14.96 11.14
C ASN A 134 -17.82 13.68 11.65
N GLU A 135 -18.64 13.84 12.68
CA GLU A 135 -19.53 12.78 13.17
C GLU A 135 -20.46 12.29 12.04
N GLY A 136 -20.75 11.01 12.01
CA GLY A 136 -21.59 10.38 10.98
C GLY A 136 -20.88 10.06 9.66
N THR A 137 -19.61 10.44 9.50
CA THR A 137 -18.84 10.09 8.30
C THR A 137 -18.42 8.61 8.31
N SER A 138 -18.28 8.06 7.12
CA SER A 138 -17.76 6.71 6.89
C SER A 138 -16.56 6.74 5.96
N TRP A 139 -15.67 5.79 6.12
CA TRP A 139 -14.56 5.55 5.19
C TRP A 139 -14.52 4.09 4.75
N PHE A 140 -13.87 3.85 3.64
CA PHE A 140 -13.69 2.48 3.16
C PHE A 140 -12.68 1.73 4.04
N THR A 141 -13.07 0.54 4.48
CA THR A 141 -12.21 -0.37 5.24
C THR A 141 -12.05 -1.66 4.46
N VAL A 142 -10.82 -1.95 4.07
CA VAL A 142 -10.44 -3.19 3.38
C VAL A 142 -10.73 -4.38 4.31
N ASP A 143 -11.21 -5.49 3.75
CA ASP A 143 -11.23 -6.78 4.44
C ASP A 143 -9.79 -7.27 4.63
N TYR A 144 -9.24 -7.08 5.82
CA TYR A 144 -7.85 -7.39 6.12
C TYR A 144 -7.54 -8.89 6.04
N ALA A 145 -8.51 -9.76 6.30
CA ALA A 145 -8.31 -11.21 6.18
C ALA A 145 -8.16 -11.61 4.71
N MET A 146 -9.08 -11.13 3.87
CA MET A 146 -9.01 -11.35 2.42
C MET A 146 -7.75 -10.71 1.82
N ALA A 147 -7.44 -9.47 2.18
CA ALA A 147 -6.24 -8.79 1.69
C ALA A 147 -4.96 -9.54 2.09
N GLY A 148 -4.91 -10.08 3.29
CA GLY A 148 -3.80 -10.92 3.75
C GLY A 148 -3.64 -12.18 2.90
N GLY A 149 -4.74 -12.87 2.59
CA GLY A 149 -4.76 -14.03 1.68
C GLY A 149 -4.28 -13.66 0.28
N ILE A 150 -4.76 -12.53 -0.26
CA ILE A 150 -4.36 -12.04 -1.58
C ILE A 150 -2.86 -11.69 -1.61
N MET A 151 -2.33 -11.03 -0.59
CA MET A 151 -0.89 -10.74 -0.51
C MET A 151 -0.04 -12.00 -0.51
N LYS A 152 -0.44 -13.05 0.23
CA LYS A 152 0.23 -14.37 0.22
C LYS A 152 0.18 -15.01 -1.17
N GLU A 153 -0.98 -14.96 -1.82
CA GLU A 153 -1.18 -15.51 -3.16
C GLU A 153 -0.29 -14.79 -4.19
N VAL A 154 -0.24 -13.46 -4.15
CA VAL A 154 0.63 -12.66 -5.03
C VAL A 154 2.10 -12.97 -4.77
N HIS A 155 2.52 -13.13 -3.52
CA HIS A 155 3.88 -13.51 -3.19
C HIS A 155 4.23 -14.90 -3.73
N LYS A 156 3.38 -15.90 -3.48
CA LYS A 156 3.58 -17.29 -3.91
C LYS A 156 3.63 -17.42 -5.43
N ASN A 157 2.75 -16.72 -6.13
CA ASN A 157 2.56 -16.82 -7.57
C ASN A 157 2.98 -15.55 -8.31
N TYR A 158 4.04 -14.87 -7.82
CA TYR A 158 4.46 -13.55 -8.29
C TYR A 158 4.59 -13.45 -9.82
N LYS A 159 5.17 -14.45 -10.47
CA LYS A 159 5.35 -14.46 -11.93
C LYS A 159 4.03 -14.24 -12.68
N LYS A 160 2.96 -14.94 -12.28
CA LYS A 160 1.60 -14.79 -12.84
C LYS A 160 1.10 -13.35 -12.73
N TYR A 161 1.26 -12.74 -11.56
CA TYR A 161 0.78 -11.38 -11.32
C TYR A 161 1.64 -10.32 -12.00
N ALA A 162 2.95 -10.53 -12.09
CA ALA A 162 3.84 -9.67 -12.85
C ALA A 162 3.52 -9.70 -14.36
N GLU A 163 3.23 -10.86 -14.92
CA GLU A 163 2.79 -11.01 -16.31
C GLU A 163 1.45 -10.30 -16.55
N LYS A 164 0.49 -10.50 -15.65
CA LYS A 164 -0.81 -9.81 -15.68
C LYS A 164 -0.64 -8.29 -15.70
N SER A 165 0.26 -7.74 -14.88
CA SER A 165 0.45 -6.30 -14.72
C SER A 165 1.30 -5.64 -15.81
N ARG A 166 2.03 -6.42 -16.62
CA ARG A 166 3.00 -5.92 -17.60
C ARG A 166 2.44 -4.86 -18.56
N GLY A 167 1.18 -5.03 -18.98
CA GLY A 167 0.51 -4.09 -19.88
C GLY A 167 0.05 -2.78 -19.24
N SER A 168 0.12 -2.67 -17.91
CA SER A 168 -0.37 -1.51 -17.17
C SER A 168 0.35 -0.22 -17.54
N GLY A 169 1.66 -0.26 -17.74
CA GLY A 169 2.44 0.93 -18.11
C GLY A 169 2.01 1.53 -19.45
N HIS A 170 1.72 0.69 -20.44
CA HIS A 170 1.17 1.15 -21.73
C HIS A 170 -0.24 1.71 -21.55
N TYR A 171 -1.11 1.00 -20.84
CA TYR A 171 -2.47 1.44 -20.53
C TYR A 171 -2.47 2.82 -19.84
N MET A 172 -1.65 3.02 -18.81
CA MET A 172 -1.55 4.30 -18.10
C MET A 172 -1.09 5.44 -19.02
N LYS A 173 -0.16 5.15 -19.94
CA LYS A 173 0.33 6.14 -20.92
C LYS A 173 -0.76 6.52 -21.92
N THR A 174 -1.48 5.55 -22.45
CA THR A 174 -2.45 5.75 -23.54
C THR A 174 -3.73 6.41 -23.04
N GLU A 175 -4.28 5.93 -21.91
CA GLU A 175 -5.59 6.38 -21.42
C GLU A 175 -5.52 7.61 -20.51
N PHE A 176 -4.37 7.83 -19.81
CA PHE A 176 -4.25 8.88 -18.80
C PHE A 176 -3.11 9.86 -19.05
N GLY A 177 -2.34 9.70 -20.13
CA GLY A 177 -1.25 10.61 -20.49
C GLY A 177 -0.05 10.60 -19.51
N LEU A 178 0.12 9.53 -18.74
CA LEU A 178 1.12 9.40 -17.68
C LEU A 178 2.37 8.68 -18.16
#